data_7f6bc7414ed9c4e6935a7325c6c4b480
#
_entry.id   7f6bc7414ed9c4e6935a7325c6c4b480
#
_cell.length_a   1.000
_cell.length_b   1.000
_cell.length_c   1.000
_cell.angle_alpha   90.00
_cell.angle_beta   90.00
_cell.angle_gamma   90.00
#
_symmetry.space_group_name_H-M   'P 1'
#
loop_
_entity.id
_entity.type
_entity.pdbx_description
1 polymer ?
#
loop_
_entity_poly.entity_id
_entity_poly.type
_entity_poly.pdbx_seq_one_letter_code
_entity_poly.pdbx_strand_id
1 'polypeptide(L)'
;MTDRSLQSSLIGLTDLPRKTNEQIKCLREFLNVASLSVFTKQNMAVSFRSASEDMKEANTARANAMVQIAINQALKIEAPKFDKKKFEKAVDYALTLTTQHGDFYPLIRKAFEDAGVIFVILPNLPGSGINGATKKIGQNVMLMVNDRRFYSDTFWFTLFHEIGHIINGDYGITFENEHAGQEDAADKYAEDKLIPPGEYEAFVRMNEFSENAIRRFAERIDRDPGIVLGRLQNDQIVPFTNVALSKALKHKYKVITS
;
A
#
# COMPACT_ATOMS: atom_id res chain seq x y z
N MET A 1 -0.87 15.01 24.19
CA MET A 1 0.54 15.00 23.80
C MET A 1 0.59 14.94 22.29
N THR A 2 0.86 16.05 21.65
CA THR A 2 0.77 16.28 20.23
C THR A 2 1.94 15.63 19.50
N ASP A 3 1.63 14.84 18.57
CA ASP A 3 2.31 13.94 17.63
C ASP A 3 3.49 14.54 16.81
N ARG A 4 4.23 15.47 17.37
CA ARG A 4 5.43 16.06 16.72
C ARG A 4 6.63 15.10 16.69
N SER A 5 6.69 14.12 17.59
CA SER A 5 7.83 13.20 17.66
C SER A 5 7.81 12.13 16.56
N LEU A 6 6.63 11.70 16.11
CA LEU A 6 6.49 10.72 15.02
C LEU A 6 6.79 11.34 13.64
N GLN A 7 6.39 12.61 13.43
CA GLN A 7 6.68 13.31 12.18
C GLN A 7 8.17 13.63 12.00
N SER A 8 8.91 13.87 13.07
CA SER A 8 10.35 14.16 12.98
C SER A 8 11.19 12.92 12.68
N SER A 9 10.84 11.76 13.22
CA SER A 9 11.61 10.52 12.96
C SER A 9 11.39 9.97 11.54
N LEU A 10 10.20 10.17 10.98
CA LEU A 10 9.84 9.80 9.61
C LEU A 10 10.64 10.54 8.54
N ILE A 11 11.02 11.78 8.83
CA ILE A 11 11.64 12.70 7.89
C ILE A 11 13.17 12.74 8.10
N GLY A 12 13.70 12.08 9.14
CA GLY A 12 15.11 12.22 9.52
C GLY A 12 15.47 13.65 9.94
N LEU A 13 14.47 14.49 10.19
CA LEU A 13 14.60 15.86 10.68
C LEU A 13 14.37 15.84 12.18
N THR A 14 15.41 15.56 12.94
CA THR A 14 15.37 15.53 14.41
C THR A 14 15.04 16.89 15.03
N ASP A 15 15.35 17.99 14.33
CA ASP A 15 15.08 19.36 14.75
C ASP A 15 14.61 20.23 13.57
N LEU A 16 13.30 20.49 13.50
CA LEU A 16 12.79 21.46 12.54
C LEU A 16 13.17 22.88 13.00
N PRO A 17 13.76 23.71 12.12
CA PRO A 17 14.07 25.11 12.43
C PRO A 17 12.80 25.87 12.88
N ARG A 18 12.97 26.88 13.73
CA ARG A 18 11.83 27.67 14.21
C ARG A 18 11.34 28.70 13.17
N LYS A 19 12.21 29.16 12.29
CA LYS A 19 11.89 30.16 11.28
C LYS A 19 11.32 29.53 10.03
N THR A 20 10.22 30.05 9.51
CA THR A 20 9.52 29.55 8.33
C THR A 20 10.43 29.39 7.11
N ASN A 21 11.31 30.36 6.83
CA ASN A 21 12.22 30.31 5.68
C ASN A 21 13.23 29.15 5.80
N GLU A 22 13.71 28.86 7.00
CA GLU A 22 14.59 27.74 7.27
C GLU A 22 13.85 26.40 7.14
N GLN A 23 12.59 26.34 7.61
CA GLN A 23 11.71 25.18 7.42
C GLN A 23 11.48 24.87 5.94
N ILE A 24 11.18 25.91 5.14
CA ILE A 24 11.01 25.80 3.68
C ILE A 24 12.29 25.26 3.03
N LYS A 25 13.45 25.78 3.44
CA LYS A 25 14.75 25.30 2.91
C LYS A 25 14.96 23.82 3.24
N CYS A 26 14.80 23.42 4.50
CA CYS A 26 14.95 22.02 4.93
C CYS A 26 13.98 21.09 4.19
N LEU A 27 12.72 21.48 4.03
CA LEU A 27 11.73 20.70 3.29
C LEU A 27 12.10 20.54 1.81
N ARG A 28 12.59 21.60 1.17
CA ARG A 28 13.03 21.52 -0.23
C ARG A 28 14.23 20.59 -0.40
N GLU A 29 15.20 20.67 0.49
CA GLU A 29 16.36 19.79 0.50
C GLU A 29 15.95 18.34 0.75
N PHE A 30 15.11 18.10 1.76
CA PHE A 30 14.60 16.78 2.08
C PHE A 30 13.81 16.15 0.93
N LEU A 31 12.90 16.91 0.33
CA LEU A 31 12.08 16.46 -0.80
C LEU A 31 12.83 16.48 -2.13
N ASN A 32 14.06 17.00 -2.15
CA ASN A 32 14.89 17.14 -3.34
C ASN A 32 14.18 17.91 -4.47
N VAL A 33 13.59 19.08 -4.13
CA VAL A 33 12.84 19.92 -5.08
C VAL A 33 13.29 21.37 -5.03
N ALA A 34 13.23 22.03 -6.18
CA ALA A 34 13.57 23.45 -6.30
C ALA A 34 12.51 24.37 -5.67
N SER A 35 11.23 23.94 -5.63
CA SER A 35 10.11 24.70 -5.05
C SER A 35 9.07 23.77 -4.47
N LEU A 36 8.48 24.11 -3.32
CA LEU A 36 7.38 23.35 -2.73
C LEU A 36 6.04 23.55 -3.49
N SER A 37 5.91 24.60 -4.31
CA SER A 37 4.70 24.82 -5.12
C SER A 37 4.45 23.72 -6.15
N VAL A 38 5.46 22.91 -6.42
CA VAL A 38 5.31 21.75 -7.30
C VAL A 38 4.32 20.73 -6.73
N PHE A 39 4.19 20.61 -5.43
CA PHE A 39 3.33 19.62 -4.78
C PHE A 39 1.84 19.98 -4.76
N THR A 40 1.49 21.23 -5.04
CA THR A 40 0.09 21.67 -5.13
C THR A 40 -0.55 21.36 -6.48
N LYS A 41 0.26 21.00 -7.48
CA LYS A 41 -0.21 20.66 -8.83
C LYS A 41 -0.56 19.18 -8.94
N GLN A 42 -1.71 18.86 -9.52
CA GLN A 42 -2.19 17.49 -9.66
C GLN A 42 -1.27 16.57 -10.49
N ASN A 43 -0.37 17.08 -11.34
CA ASN A 43 0.38 16.30 -12.32
C ASN A 43 1.88 16.15 -12.04
N MET A 44 2.36 16.38 -10.80
CA MET A 44 3.79 16.58 -10.61
C MET A 44 4.66 15.34 -10.39
N ALA A 45 4.24 14.40 -9.58
CA ALA A 45 5.10 13.27 -9.23
C ALA A 45 4.65 11.97 -9.90
N VAL A 46 3.34 11.79 -10.02
CA VAL A 46 2.69 10.63 -10.63
C VAL A 46 1.36 11.10 -11.21
N SER A 47 0.94 10.55 -12.33
CA SER A 47 -0.41 10.80 -12.85
C SER A 47 -1.42 10.32 -11.81
N PHE A 48 -2.36 11.18 -11.43
CA PHE A 48 -3.52 10.76 -10.67
C PHE A 48 -4.37 9.87 -11.60
N ARG A 49 -4.68 8.65 -11.20
CA ARG A 49 -5.46 7.73 -12.04
C ARG A 49 -6.90 8.17 -12.17
N SER A 50 -7.45 8.73 -11.10
CA SER A 50 -8.74 9.41 -11.09
C SER A 50 -8.70 10.53 -10.03
N ALA A 51 -8.39 11.75 -10.45
CA ALA A 51 -8.52 12.89 -9.54
C ALA A 51 -10.00 13.24 -9.42
N SER A 52 -10.59 13.07 -8.25
CA SER A 52 -11.83 13.77 -7.96
C SER A 52 -11.53 15.27 -7.99
N GLU A 53 -12.28 16.03 -8.79
CA GLU A 53 -12.11 17.50 -8.91
C GLU A 53 -12.20 18.24 -7.57
N ASP A 54 -12.70 17.57 -6.53
CA ASP A 54 -12.93 18.11 -5.18
C ASP A 54 -11.78 17.91 -4.17
N MET A 55 -10.63 17.34 -4.59
CA MET A 55 -9.55 17.10 -3.64
C MET A 55 -8.91 18.43 -3.22
N LYS A 56 -8.96 18.73 -1.91
CA LYS A 56 -8.36 19.95 -1.36
C LYS A 56 -6.86 20.01 -1.69
N GLU A 57 -6.37 21.16 -2.14
CA GLU A 57 -4.96 21.40 -2.49
C GLU A 57 -3.98 20.89 -1.43
N ALA A 58 -4.33 21.03 -0.14
CA ALA A 58 -3.53 20.52 0.97
C ALA A 58 -3.40 18.99 0.97
N ASN A 59 -4.42 18.25 0.56
CA ASN A 59 -4.39 16.78 0.48
C ASN A 59 -3.53 16.32 -0.72
N THR A 60 -3.67 17.00 -1.85
CA THR A 60 -2.82 16.81 -3.03
C THR A 60 -1.35 17.02 -2.69
N ALA A 61 -1.02 18.10 -1.98
CA ALA A 61 0.35 18.37 -1.56
C ALA A 61 0.91 17.28 -0.64
N ARG A 62 0.11 16.77 0.30
CA ARG A 62 0.52 15.68 1.19
C ARG A 62 0.74 14.36 0.43
N ALA A 63 -0.17 14.02 -0.48
CA ALA A 63 -0.04 12.82 -1.32
C ALA A 63 1.23 12.89 -2.18
N ASN A 64 1.45 14.00 -2.87
CA ASN A 64 2.66 14.23 -3.68
C ASN A 64 3.94 14.18 -2.84
N ALA A 65 3.94 14.75 -1.63
CA ALA A 65 5.09 14.68 -0.73
C ALA A 65 5.40 13.24 -0.32
N MET A 66 4.39 12.41 0.01
CA MET A 66 4.60 11.00 0.32
C MET A 66 5.22 10.24 -0.85
N VAL A 67 4.69 10.44 -2.06
CA VAL A 67 5.25 9.80 -3.26
C VAL A 67 6.68 10.26 -3.51
N GLN A 68 7.00 11.55 -3.30
CA GLN A 68 8.37 12.05 -3.46
C GLN A 68 9.33 11.44 -2.42
N ILE A 69 8.87 11.24 -1.19
CA ILE A 69 9.66 10.54 -0.16
C ILE A 69 9.96 9.10 -0.60
N ALA A 70 8.95 8.38 -1.09
CA ALA A 70 9.13 7.02 -1.60
C ALA A 70 10.11 6.98 -2.78
N ILE A 71 10.02 7.93 -3.72
CA ILE A 71 10.96 8.07 -4.84
C ILE A 71 12.39 8.30 -4.32
N ASN A 72 12.57 9.21 -3.37
CA ASN A 72 13.89 9.52 -2.82
C ASN A 72 14.51 8.32 -2.08
N GLN A 73 13.69 7.49 -1.42
CA GLN A 73 14.14 6.24 -0.83
C GLN A 73 14.49 5.21 -1.92
N ALA A 74 13.64 5.06 -2.92
CA ALA A 74 13.84 4.11 -4.00
C ALA A 74 15.10 4.41 -4.83
N LEU A 75 15.43 5.68 -5.07
CA LEU A 75 16.63 6.10 -5.80
C LEU A 75 17.96 5.76 -5.09
N LYS A 76 17.92 5.41 -3.80
CA LYS A 76 19.09 4.99 -3.03
C LYS A 76 19.35 3.48 -3.13
N ILE A 77 18.44 2.73 -3.71
CA ILE A 77 18.50 1.28 -3.79
C ILE A 77 18.94 0.88 -5.19
N GLU A 78 20.02 0.12 -5.25
CA GLU A 78 20.48 -0.50 -6.50
C GLU A 78 19.71 -1.80 -6.74
N ALA A 79 19.00 -1.88 -7.84
CA ALA A 79 18.25 -3.04 -8.24
C ALA A 79 18.45 -3.32 -9.76
N PRO A 80 18.34 -4.58 -10.21
CA PRO A 80 18.40 -4.90 -11.63
C PRO A 80 17.23 -4.24 -12.37
N LYS A 81 17.33 -4.21 -13.71
CA LYS A 81 16.22 -3.75 -14.56
C LYS A 81 14.96 -4.56 -14.26
N PHE A 82 13.81 -3.88 -14.24
CA PHE A 82 12.51 -4.52 -14.06
C PHE A 82 12.27 -5.66 -15.05
N ASP A 83 11.96 -6.83 -14.51
CA ASP A 83 11.62 -8.04 -15.24
C ASP A 83 10.24 -8.54 -14.76
N LYS A 84 9.24 -8.40 -15.62
CA LYS A 84 7.85 -8.77 -15.29
C LYS A 84 7.72 -10.25 -14.90
N LYS A 85 8.41 -11.16 -15.59
CA LYS A 85 8.31 -12.61 -15.29
C LYS A 85 8.94 -12.97 -13.94
N LYS A 86 10.05 -12.31 -13.58
CA LYS A 86 10.65 -12.47 -12.25
C LYS A 86 9.73 -11.87 -11.18
N PHE A 87 9.11 -10.73 -11.48
CA PHE A 87 8.18 -10.09 -10.55
C PHE A 87 6.94 -10.95 -10.30
N GLU A 88 6.34 -11.53 -11.32
CA GLU A 88 5.23 -12.49 -11.17
C GLU A 88 5.58 -13.64 -10.23
N LYS A 89 6.79 -14.21 -10.34
CA LYS A 89 7.29 -15.25 -9.41
C LYS A 89 7.47 -14.70 -7.97
N ALA A 90 7.98 -13.49 -7.85
CA ALA A 90 8.12 -12.83 -6.55
C ALA A 90 6.75 -12.54 -5.90
N VAL A 91 5.73 -12.22 -6.70
CA VAL A 91 4.34 -12.08 -6.25
C VAL A 91 3.78 -13.43 -5.76
N ASP A 92 4.03 -14.52 -6.49
CA ASP A 92 3.62 -15.86 -6.04
C ASP A 92 4.31 -16.24 -4.72
N TYR A 93 5.57 -15.87 -4.55
CA TYR A 93 6.28 -16.04 -3.28
C TYR A 93 5.65 -15.18 -2.16
N ALA A 94 5.31 -13.89 -2.43
CA ALA A 94 4.66 -13.02 -1.47
C ALA A 94 3.33 -13.60 -0.97
N LEU A 95 2.57 -14.31 -1.82
CA LEU A 95 1.35 -15.01 -1.42
C LEU A 95 1.59 -16.05 -0.33
N THR A 96 2.70 -16.77 -0.36
CA THR A 96 3.04 -17.79 0.66
C THR A 96 3.38 -17.17 2.01
N LEU A 97 3.64 -15.86 2.04
CA LEU A 97 3.99 -15.11 3.26
C LEU A 97 2.78 -14.49 3.95
N THR A 98 1.58 -14.60 3.38
CA THR A 98 0.36 -14.02 3.96
C THR A 98 0.01 -14.59 5.35
N THR A 99 0.38 -15.83 5.61
CA THR A 99 0.19 -16.51 6.91
C THR A 99 1.29 -16.22 7.92
N GLN A 100 2.38 -15.54 7.50
CA GLN A 100 3.47 -15.17 8.36
C GLN A 100 3.27 -13.75 8.89
N HIS A 101 3.22 -13.59 10.23
CA HIS A 101 2.96 -12.30 10.85
C HIS A 101 4.22 -11.60 11.39
N GLY A 102 5.36 -12.26 11.25
CA GLY A 102 6.68 -11.74 11.65
C GLY A 102 7.43 -11.11 10.48
N ASP A 103 8.62 -11.57 10.21
CA ASP A 103 9.61 -10.96 9.32
C ASP A 103 9.32 -11.11 7.80
N PHE A 104 8.07 -11.00 7.38
CA PHE A 104 7.69 -11.14 5.95
C PHE A 104 8.16 -9.96 5.09
N TYR A 105 8.23 -8.76 5.64
CA TYR A 105 8.57 -7.56 4.87
C TYR A 105 9.98 -7.61 4.25
N PRO A 106 11.06 -7.94 4.99
CA PRO A 106 12.38 -8.08 4.39
C PRO A 106 12.43 -9.13 3.28
N LEU A 107 11.66 -10.21 3.41
CA LEU A 107 11.60 -11.30 2.42
C LEU A 107 10.92 -10.84 1.12
N ILE A 108 9.75 -10.17 1.24
CA ILE A 108 9.06 -9.59 0.08
C ILE A 108 9.92 -8.54 -0.59
N ARG A 109 10.48 -7.62 0.21
CA ARG A 109 11.33 -6.56 -0.28
C ARG A 109 12.47 -7.12 -1.12
N LYS A 110 13.20 -8.11 -0.61
CA LYS A 110 14.30 -8.75 -1.32
C LYS A 110 13.84 -9.40 -2.62
N ALA A 111 12.75 -10.16 -2.59
CA ALA A 111 12.21 -10.83 -3.78
C ALA A 111 11.76 -9.83 -4.86
N PHE A 112 11.17 -8.72 -4.48
CA PHE A 112 10.75 -7.66 -5.39
C PHE A 112 11.96 -6.90 -5.94
N GLU A 113 12.94 -6.55 -5.11
CA GLU A 113 14.20 -5.91 -5.53
C GLU A 113 14.94 -6.76 -6.57
N ASP A 114 15.01 -8.07 -6.41
CA ASP A 114 15.64 -9.00 -7.37
C ASP A 114 14.90 -9.04 -8.74
N ALA A 115 13.65 -8.61 -8.76
CA ALA A 115 12.84 -8.43 -9.98
C ALA A 115 12.85 -6.99 -10.52
N GLY A 116 13.56 -6.06 -9.89
CA GLY A 116 13.63 -4.66 -10.28
C GLY A 116 12.45 -3.82 -9.79
N VAL A 117 11.71 -4.30 -8.78
CA VAL A 117 10.64 -3.54 -8.10
C VAL A 117 11.11 -3.15 -6.71
N ILE A 118 11.21 -1.86 -6.46
CA ILE A 118 11.67 -1.31 -5.18
C ILE A 118 10.44 -1.06 -4.30
N PHE A 119 10.29 -1.88 -3.27
CA PHE A 119 9.15 -1.85 -2.37
C PHE A 119 9.42 -0.97 -1.15
N VAL A 120 8.57 0.03 -0.93
CA VAL A 120 8.66 1.02 0.15
C VAL A 120 7.39 1.02 0.96
N ILE A 121 7.50 0.91 2.28
CA ILE A 121 6.38 1.14 3.20
C ILE A 121 6.60 2.48 3.89
N LEU A 122 5.63 3.39 3.78
CA LEU A 122 5.66 4.67 4.47
C LEU A 122 4.58 4.72 5.54
N PRO A 123 4.87 5.35 6.68
CA PRO A 123 3.82 5.66 7.65
C PRO A 123 2.78 6.59 7.04
N ASN A 124 1.53 6.40 7.45
CA ASN A 124 0.44 7.24 6.98
C ASN A 124 0.63 8.71 7.36
N LEU A 125 0.51 9.59 6.37
CA LEU A 125 0.42 11.03 6.60
C LEU A 125 -1.07 11.43 6.64
N PRO A 126 -1.59 11.85 7.81
CA PRO A 126 -2.99 12.23 7.93
C PRO A 126 -3.42 13.29 6.91
N GLY A 127 -4.53 13.05 6.23
CA GLY A 127 -5.06 13.93 5.19
C GLY A 127 -4.39 13.79 3.81
N SER A 128 -3.50 12.81 3.60
CA SER A 128 -2.99 12.51 2.25
C SER A 128 -4.02 11.77 1.38
N GLY A 129 -4.88 10.96 2.01
CA GLY A 129 -5.87 10.13 1.31
C GLY A 129 -5.28 9.01 0.43
N ILE A 130 -3.95 8.86 0.41
CA ILE A 130 -3.27 7.88 -0.43
C ILE A 130 -3.19 6.53 0.28
N ASN A 131 -3.43 5.44 -0.45
CA ASN A 131 -3.23 4.07 0.02
C ASN A 131 -1.91 3.50 -0.49
N GLY A 132 -1.61 3.73 -1.76
CA GLY A 132 -0.41 3.27 -2.41
C GLY A 132 -0.05 4.11 -3.63
N ALA A 133 1.09 3.79 -4.22
CA ALA A 133 1.52 4.40 -5.47
C ALA A 133 2.54 3.51 -6.20
N THR A 134 2.48 3.52 -7.51
CA THR A 134 3.45 2.86 -8.39
C THR A 134 4.04 3.85 -9.38
N LYS A 135 5.35 3.78 -9.62
CA LYS A 135 6.03 4.66 -10.56
C LYS A 135 7.25 4.01 -11.21
N LYS A 136 7.42 4.23 -12.51
CA LYS A 136 8.70 3.93 -13.18
C LYS A 136 9.79 4.91 -12.75
N ILE A 137 10.93 4.37 -12.31
CA ILE A 137 12.13 5.14 -11.95
C ILE A 137 13.30 4.57 -12.75
N GLY A 138 13.67 5.24 -13.82
CA GLY A 138 14.70 4.73 -14.74
C GLY A 138 14.32 3.37 -15.31
N GLN A 139 15.11 2.33 -14.96
CA GLN A 139 14.86 0.95 -15.40
C GLN A 139 14.08 0.12 -14.36
N ASN A 140 13.77 0.69 -13.22
CA ASN A 140 13.08 0.04 -12.10
C ASN A 140 11.64 0.54 -11.96
N VAL A 141 10.89 -0.11 -11.07
CA VAL A 141 9.56 0.31 -10.64
C VAL A 141 9.59 0.52 -9.13
N MET A 142 9.13 1.67 -8.66
CA MET A 142 8.81 1.89 -7.25
C MET A 142 7.39 1.43 -6.99
N LEU A 143 7.20 0.66 -5.93
CA LEU A 143 5.91 0.29 -5.34
C LEU A 143 5.90 0.81 -3.91
N MET A 144 4.95 1.70 -3.59
CA MET A 144 4.78 2.24 -2.25
C MET A 144 3.41 1.89 -1.71
N VAL A 145 3.36 1.46 -0.46
CA VAL A 145 2.12 1.35 0.31
C VAL A 145 2.29 2.10 1.64
N ASN A 146 1.18 2.50 2.25
CA ASN A 146 1.22 3.07 3.58
C ASN A 146 0.64 2.12 4.65
N ASP A 147 0.92 2.41 5.92
CA ASP A 147 0.49 1.61 7.07
C ASP A 147 -0.86 2.07 7.67
N ARG A 148 -1.68 2.78 6.91
CA ARG A 148 -2.84 3.54 7.40
C ARG A 148 -3.79 2.77 8.33
N ARG A 149 -4.04 1.51 8.08
CA ARG A 149 -5.05 0.75 8.84
C ARG A 149 -4.48 -0.33 9.74
N PHE A 150 -3.20 -0.62 9.65
CA PHE A 150 -2.48 -1.60 10.48
C PHE A 150 -3.04 -3.03 10.52
N TYR A 151 -4.05 -3.36 9.74
CA TYR A 151 -4.63 -4.70 9.69
C TYR A 151 -4.07 -5.51 8.51
N SER A 152 -3.86 -6.81 8.74
CA SER A 152 -3.29 -7.72 7.74
C SER A 152 -4.09 -7.74 6.45
N ASP A 153 -5.42 -7.82 6.53
CA ASP A 153 -6.30 -7.80 5.35
C ASP A 153 -6.09 -6.54 4.50
N THR A 154 -6.17 -5.37 5.13
CA THR A 154 -6.01 -4.09 4.42
C THR A 154 -4.62 -3.96 3.79
N PHE A 155 -3.56 -4.37 4.53
CA PHE A 155 -2.20 -4.35 4.00
C PHE A 155 -2.06 -5.23 2.75
N TRP A 156 -2.49 -6.48 2.83
CA TRP A 156 -2.35 -7.42 1.71
C TRP A 156 -3.19 -7.02 0.51
N PHE A 157 -4.46 -6.58 0.71
CA PHE A 157 -5.27 -6.08 -0.38
C PHE A 157 -4.65 -4.85 -1.05
N THR A 158 -4.17 -3.87 -0.28
CA THR A 158 -3.49 -2.69 -0.84
C THR A 158 -2.22 -3.08 -1.60
N LEU A 159 -1.41 -3.97 -1.05
CA LEU A 159 -0.18 -4.43 -1.72
C LEU A 159 -0.51 -5.12 -3.05
N PHE A 160 -1.47 -6.05 -3.06
CA PHE A 160 -1.85 -6.77 -4.28
C PHE A 160 -2.59 -5.90 -5.29
N HIS A 161 -3.30 -4.89 -4.86
CA HIS A 161 -3.87 -3.85 -5.71
C HIS A 161 -2.76 -3.07 -6.45
N GLU A 162 -1.75 -2.59 -5.74
CA GLU A 162 -0.60 -1.90 -6.35
C GLU A 162 0.21 -2.84 -7.27
N ILE A 163 0.33 -4.11 -6.92
CA ILE A 163 0.90 -5.13 -7.81
C ILE A 163 0.08 -5.26 -9.09
N GLY A 164 -1.26 -5.25 -8.99
CA GLY A 164 -2.16 -5.28 -10.14
C GLY A 164 -1.85 -4.16 -11.14
N HIS A 165 -1.63 -2.95 -10.67
CA HIS A 165 -1.22 -1.84 -11.52
C HIS A 165 0.12 -2.08 -12.23
N ILE A 166 1.12 -2.62 -11.53
CA ILE A 166 2.42 -2.95 -12.15
C ILE A 166 2.25 -4.00 -13.25
N ILE A 167 1.45 -5.05 -12.98
CA ILE A 167 1.19 -6.15 -13.92
C ILE A 167 0.44 -5.65 -15.17
N ASN A 168 -0.52 -4.74 -14.98
CA ASN A 168 -1.28 -4.12 -16.07
C ASN A 168 -0.48 -3.05 -16.83
N GLY A 169 0.62 -2.54 -16.22
CA GLY A 169 1.47 -1.51 -16.82
C GLY A 169 0.92 -0.10 -16.65
N ASP A 170 -0.05 0.10 -15.78
CA ASP A 170 -0.62 1.38 -15.39
C ASP A 170 0.02 1.85 -14.06
N TYR A 171 0.66 2.99 -14.10
CA TYR A 171 1.39 3.54 -12.97
C TYR A 171 0.73 4.82 -12.48
N GLY A 172 0.60 5.00 -11.18
CA GLY A 172 -0.04 6.20 -10.62
C GLY A 172 -0.13 6.20 -9.10
N ILE A 173 -1.00 7.05 -8.56
CA ILE A 173 -1.34 7.14 -7.15
C ILE A 173 -2.76 6.58 -6.98
N THR A 174 -2.93 5.71 -5.99
CA THR A 174 -4.23 5.17 -5.59
C THR A 174 -4.73 5.91 -4.36
N PHE A 175 -5.91 6.51 -4.47
CA PHE A 175 -6.59 7.18 -3.37
C PHE A 175 -7.71 6.33 -2.79
N GLU A 176 -8.14 6.68 -1.56
CA GLU A 176 -9.33 6.08 -0.98
C GLU A 176 -10.58 6.40 -1.79
N ASN A 177 -11.45 5.40 -1.90
CA ASN A 177 -12.78 5.50 -2.55
C ASN A 177 -12.75 5.82 -4.05
N GLU A 178 -11.67 5.49 -4.73
CA GLU A 178 -11.61 5.55 -6.19
C GLU A 178 -12.11 4.25 -6.80
N HIS A 179 -13.10 4.35 -7.69
CA HIS A 179 -13.66 3.22 -8.43
C HIS A 179 -13.90 3.67 -9.86
N ALA A 180 -12.95 3.43 -10.77
CA ALA A 180 -13.17 3.59 -12.20
C ALA A 180 -12.09 2.88 -13.04
N GLY A 181 -12.50 2.00 -13.92
CA GLY A 181 -11.70 1.45 -15.00
C GLY A 181 -10.41 0.73 -14.58
N GLN A 182 -9.29 1.43 -14.46
CA GLN A 182 -8.00 0.85 -14.07
C GLN A 182 -7.99 0.38 -12.62
N GLU A 183 -8.71 1.08 -11.74
CA GLU A 183 -8.88 0.69 -10.34
C GLU A 183 -9.67 -0.61 -10.23
N ASP A 184 -10.77 -0.76 -11.00
CA ASP A 184 -11.56 -2.00 -11.02
C ASP A 184 -10.71 -3.20 -11.47
N ALA A 185 -9.80 -3.01 -12.42
CA ALA A 185 -8.89 -4.07 -12.88
C ALA A 185 -7.84 -4.44 -11.82
N ALA A 186 -7.34 -3.46 -11.07
CA ALA A 186 -6.38 -3.69 -9.99
C ALA A 186 -7.05 -4.34 -8.78
N ASP A 187 -8.26 -3.89 -8.41
CA ASP A 187 -9.07 -4.51 -7.36
C ASP A 187 -9.37 -5.97 -7.70
N LYS A 188 -9.84 -6.23 -8.92
CA LYS A 188 -10.10 -7.60 -9.38
C LYS A 188 -8.84 -8.46 -9.35
N TYR A 189 -7.69 -7.92 -9.76
CA TYR A 189 -6.42 -8.64 -9.67
C TYR A 189 -6.09 -9.02 -8.22
N ALA A 190 -6.20 -8.07 -7.29
CA ALA A 190 -5.95 -8.32 -5.86
C ALA A 190 -6.89 -9.38 -5.29
N GLU A 191 -8.18 -9.27 -5.58
CA GLU A 191 -9.20 -10.21 -5.15
C GLU A 191 -8.93 -11.64 -5.65
N ASP A 192 -8.75 -11.80 -6.95
CA ASP A 192 -8.56 -13.11 -7.59
C ASP A 192 -7.21 -13.76 -7.21
N LYS A 193 -6.18 -12.93 -6.98
CA LYS A 193 -4.85 -13.41 -6.61
C LYS A 193 -4.79 -13.81 -5.14
N LEU A 194 -5.40 -13.04 -4.24
CA LEU A 194 -5.43 -13.35 -2.81
C LEU A 194 -6.35 -14.53 -2.51
N ILE A 195 -7.51 -14.60 -3.13
CA ILE A 195 -8.48 -15.67 -2.90
C ILE A 195 -8.95 -16.23 -4.25
N PRO A 196 -8.63 -17.50 -4.58
CA PRO A 196 -9.03 -18.09 -5.85
C PRO A 196 -10.56 -18.02 -6.06
N PRO A 197 -11.05 -17.43 -7.19
CA PRO A 197 -12.48 -17.14 -7.38
C PRO A 197 -13.41 -18.34 -7.20
N GLY A 198 -13.08 -19.48 -7.80
CA GLY A 198 -13.91 -20.70 -7.71
C GLY A 198 -14.01 -21.24 -6.28
N GLU A 199 -12.91 -21.16 -5.50
CA GLU A 199 -12.90 -21.53 -4.08
C GLU A 199 -13.76 -20.58 -3.24
N TYR A 200 -13.64 -19.28 -3.52
CA TYR A 200 -14.43 -18.26 -2.82
C TYR A 200 -15.92 -18.40 -3.10
N GLU A 201 -16.32 -18.55 -4.36
CA GLU A 201 -17.73 -18.77 -4.72
C GLU A 201 -18.30 -20.03 -4.08
N ALA A 202 -17.53 -21.11 -4.01
CA ALA A 202 -17.96 -22.34 -3.33
C ALA A 202 -18.15 -22.10 -1.83
N PHE A 203 -17.25 -21.35 -1.19
CA PHE A 203 -17.35 -21.00 0.22
C PHE A 203 -18.55 -20.11 0.51
N VAL A 204 -18.79 -19.08 -0.30
CA VAL A 204 -19.95 -18.18 -0.14
C VAL A 204 -21.28 -18.95 -0.30
N ARG A 205 -21.35 -19.91 -1.22
CA ARG A 205 -22.56 -20.75 -1.40
C ARG A 205 -22.89 -21.62 -0.17
N MET A 206 -21.90 -21.98 0.67
CA MET A 206 -22.16 -22.71 1.93
C MET A 206 -22.90 -21.85 2.96
N ASN A 207 -22.85 -20.53 2.83
CA ASN A 207 -23.51 -19.55 3.69
C ASN A 207 -23.22 -19.75 5.19
N GLU A 208 -21.99 -20.18 5.52
CA GLU A 208 -21.51 -20.38 6.90
C GLU A 208 -20.23 -19.53 7.11
N PHE A 209 -20.36 -18.45 7.88
CA PHE A 209 -19.30 -17.47 8.08
C PHE A 209 -18.91 -17.34 9.56
N SER A 210 -18.97 -18.46 10.30
CA SER A 210 -18.43 -18.53 11.66
C SER A 210 -16.90 -18.40 11.66
N GLU A 211 -16.31 -18.04 12.79
CA GLU A 211 -14.85 -17.99 12.95
C GLU A 211 -14.17 -19.27 12.46
N ASN A 212 -14.69 -20.42 12.88
CA ASN A 212 -14.15 -21.73 12.50
C ASN A 212 -14.28 -22.01 11.01
N ALA A 213 -15.39 -21.62 10.37
CA ALA A 213 -15.57 -21.80 8.93
C ALA A 213 -14.58 -20.95 8.13
N ILE A 214 -14.40 -19.69 8.52
CA ILE A 214 -13.43 -18.77 7.88
C ILE A 214 -11.99 -19.28 8.06
N ARG A 215 -11.60 -19.75 9.27
CA ARG A 215 -10.27 -20.32 9.49
C ARG A 215 -10.02 -21.56 8.63
N ARG A 216 -10.94 -22.51 8.60
CA ARG A 216 -10.82 -23.73 7.76
C ARG A 216 -10.71 -23.38 6.27
N PHE A 217 -11.48 -22.40 5.80
CA PHE A 217 -11.39 -21.97 4.41
C PHE A 217 -10.04 -21.30 4.12
N ALA A 218 -9.58 -20.40 4.98
CA ALA A 218 -8.30 -19.71 4.86
C ALA A 218 -7.13 -20.71 4.86
N GLU A 219 -7.15 -21.70 5.76
CA GLU A 219 -6.16 -22.77 5.82
C GLU A 219 -6.14 -23.60 4.52
N ARG A 220 -7.32 -23.95 3.98
CA ARG A 220 -7.43 -24.71 2.72
C ARG A 220 -6.79 -23.98 1.53
N ILE A 221 -6.90 -22.67 1.47
CA ILE A 221 -6.32 -21.87 0.39
C ILE A 221 -4.93 -21.30 0.73
N ASP A 222 -4.37 -21.65 1.90
CA ASP A 222 -3.09 -21.17 2.42
C ASP A 222 -3.02 -19.63 2.49
N ARG A 223 -3.98 -19.01 3.18
CA ARG A 223 -4.06 -17.55 3.37
C ARG A 223 -4.34 -17.19 4.81
N ASP A 224 -3.98 -15.95 5.18
CA ASP A 224 -4.38 -15.38 6.48
C ASP A 224 -5.92 -15.28 6.57
N PRO A 225 -6.54 -15.72 7.67
CA PRO A 225 -8.00 -15.67 7.81
C PRO A 225 -8.56 -14.24 7.81
N GLY A 226 -7.76 -13.24 8.18
CA GLY A 226 -8.13 -11.83 8.06
C GLY A 226 -8.36 -11.41 6.61
N ILE A 227 -7.59 -11.95 5.65
CA ILE A 227 -7.79 -11.69 4.22
C ILE A 227 -9.18 -12.18 3.79
N VAL A 228 -9.56 -13.39 4.19
CA VAL A 228 -10.89 -13.95 3.89
C VAL A 228 -12.00 -13.12 4.52
N LEU A 229 -11.85 -12.75 5.80
CA LEU A 229 -12.81 -11.88 6.47
C LEU A 229 -12.91 -10.51 5.81
N GLY A 230 -11.77 -9.91 5.45
CA GLY A 230 -11.73 -8.62 4.75
C GLY A 230 -12.51 -8.65 3.43
N ARG A 231 -12.36 -9.72 2.66
CA ARG A 231 -13.12 -9.92 1.42
C ARG A 231 -14.63 -10.08 1.69
N LEU A 232 -15.04 -10.91 2.64
CA LEU A 232 -16.45 -11.07 3.02
C LEU A 232 -17.07 -9.75 3.49
N GLN A 233 -16.29 -8.90 4.16
CA GLN A 233 -16.75 -7.58 4.60
C GLN A 233 -16.85 -6.59 3.44
N ASN A 234 -15.91 -6.62 2.51
CA ASN A 234 -15.97 -5.79 1.30
C ASN A 234 -17.18 -6.14 0.43
N ASP A 235 -17.47 -7.42 0.28
CA ASP A 235 -18.63 -7.93 -0.45
C ASP A 235 -19.97 -7.80 0.33
N GLN A 236 -19.95 -7.16 1.50
CA GLN A 236 -21.12 -6.92 2.38
C GLN A 236 -21.81 -8.20 2.88
N ILE A 237 -21.13 -9.35 2.81
CA ILE A 237 -21.63 -10.63 3.30
C ILE A 237 -21.53 -10.69 4.84
N VAL A 238 -20.43 -10.18 5.39
CA VAL A 238 -20.22 -10.03 6.83
C VAL A 238 -20.09 -8.54 7.15
N PRO A 239 -20.86 -8.00 8.10
CA PRO A 239 -20.80 -6.58 8.40
C PRO A 239 -19.47 -6.19 9.08
N PHE A 240 -18.93 -5.03 8.73
CA PHE A 240 -17.73 -4.46 9.40
C PHE A 240 -17.93 -4.25 10.91
N THR A 241 -19.17 -4.12 11.37
CA THR A 241 -19.54 -3.99 12.79
C THR A 241 -19.37 -5.29 13.58
N ASN A 242 -19.06 -6.41 12.94
CA ASN A 242 -18.76 -7.66 13.64
C ASN A 242 -17.36 -7.61 14.28
N VAL A 243 -17.29 -6.93 15.42
CA VAL A 243 -16.03 -6.70 16.16
C VAL A 243 -15.44 -8.02 16.67
N ALA A 244 -16.27 -9.02 17.00
CA ALA A 244 -15.82 -10.31 17.49
C ALA A 244 -14.97 -11.04 16.44
N LEU A 245 -15.47 -11.19 15.22
CA LEU A 245 -14.73 -11.80 14.11
C LEU A 245 -13.46 -10.98 13.77
N SER A 246 -13.56 -9.64 13.74
CA SER A 246 -12.41 -8.80 13.45
C SER A 246 -11.29 -8.97 14.47
N LYS A 247 -11.61 -9.07 15.77
CA LYS A 247 -10.62 -9.32 16.81
C LYS A 247 -10.02 -10.73 16.73
N ALA A 248 -10.82 -11.72 16.35
CA ALA A 248 -10.38 -13.11 16.30
C ALA A 248 -9.50 -13.41 15.07
N LEU A 249 -9.78 -12.78 13.93
CA LEU A 249 -9.23 -13.19 12.63
C LEU A 249 -8.23 -12.21 12.04
N LYS A 250 -8.31 -10.90 12.35
CA LYS A 250 -7.41 -9.89 11.76
C LYS A 250 -6.20 -9.62 12.64
N HIS A 251 -5.03 -9.78 12.08
CA HIS A 251 -3.77 -9.39 12.72
C HIS A 251 -3.49 -7.89 12.52
N LYS A 252 -2.85 -7.28 13.51
CA LYS A 252 -2.36 -5.90 13.39
C LYS A 252 -0.87 -5.93 13.12
N TYR A 253 -0.46 -5.27 12.04
CA TYR A 253 0.94 -5.00 11.76
C TYR A 253 1.36 -3.68 12.39
N LYS A 254 2.62 -3.57 12.75
CA LYS A 254 3.23 -2.34 13.24
C LYS A 254 4.48 -2.09 12.40
N VAL A 255 4.52 -0.95 11.75
CA VAL A 255 5.76 -0.53 11.09
C VAL A 255 6.77 -0.16 12.17
N ILE A 256 7.90 -0.85 12.17
CA ILE A 256 9.05 -0.50 13.00
C ILE A 256 9.94 0.35 12.11
N THR A 257 9.95 1.66 12.37
CA THR A 257 10.94 2.55 11.76
C THR A 257 12.25 2.36 12.51
N SER A 258 13.23 1.72 11.87
CA SER A 258 14.61 1.65 12.36
C SER A 258 15.36 2.92 12.05
#